data_8dc74900b65193ec6d835e8f70a1cbb4
#
_entry.id   8dc74900b65193ec6d835e8f70a1cbb4
#
_cell.length_a   1.000
_cell.length_b   1.000
_cell.length_c   1.000
_cell.angle_alpha   90.00
_cell.angle_beta   90.00
_cell.angle_gamma   90.00
#
_symmetry.space_group_name_H-M   'P 1'
#
loop_
_entity.id
_entity.type
_entity.pdbx_description
1 polymer ?
#
loop_
_entity_poly.entity_id
_entity_poly.type
_entity_poly.pdbx_seq_one_letter_code
_entity_poly.pdbx_strand_id
1 'polypeptide(L)'
;LFIKRPGLFLGAGLEKQPPWSAMKIFDVHTHIFPEKIAASTLAYLSARSANLPTFTLGTSADLRRHAIAAGYAGWMNCPVVTKPGQAASVNAWAAARNQWPALSLGGVHPEDEDLEGVVRQIRDLGLCGVKFHPEYQAFGVLEPRVEPIWRMCEELSLPVLIHGGQDIGFQPPFHSRPRDYAELSRRHPGLVIIIAHLGGWRNWDEVEQDLVGRNVFLDTSFALSFMEDKSQFVRIVRQHGANKVLFGTDSPWQDLAEAVSDVSSQPLSQAEKEDIFWNNAARIWNF
;
A
#
# COMPACT_ATOMS: atom_id res chain seq x y z
N LEU A 1 21.90 7.82 -15.20
CA LEU A 1 20.73 8.43 -15.85
C LEU A 1 20.46 9.77 -15.18
N PHE A 2 20.59 10.87 -15.94
CA PHE A 2 20.38 12.23 -15.40
C PHE A 2 18.89 12.54 -15.35
N ILE A 3 18.35 12.81 -14.15
CA ILE A 3 16.99 13.32 -13.97
C ILE A 3 17.05 14.85 -14.10
N LYS A 4 16.40 15.39 -15.13
CA LYS A 4 16.20 16.84 -15.29
C LYS A 4 15.21 17.34 -14.23
N ARG A 5 15.61 18.37 -13.49
CA ARG A 5 14.67 19.14 -12.62
C ARG A 5 13.74 19.97 -13.51
N PRO A 6 12.41 19.94 -13.28
CA PRO A 6 11.51 20.89 -13.94
C PRO A 6 11.65 22.27 -13.31
N GLY A 7 11.79 23.29 -14.17
CA GLY A 7 11.82 24.70 -13.75
C GLY A 7 10.44 25.20 -13.32
N LEU A 8 10.43 26.12 -12.35
CA LEU A 8 9.24 26.90 -11.98
C LEU A 8 8.72 27.69 -13.20
N PHE A 9 7.47 27.40 -13.60
CA PHE A 9 6.71 28.27 -14.46
C PHE A 9 5.69 29.05 -13.64
N LEU A 10 5.91 30.34 -13.46
CA LEU A 10 4.90 31.31 -13.04
C LEU A 10 4.17 31.83 -14.29
N GLY A 11 2.95 31.36 -14.50
CA GLY A 11 2.06 31.85 -15.54
C GLY A 11 0.62 31.65 -15.07
N ALA A 12 -0.05 32.75 -14.69
CA ALA A 12 -1.47 32.77 -14.37
C ALA A 12 -2.30 32.63 -15.65
N GLY A 13 -2.52 31.37 -16.06
CA GLY A 13 -3.55 30.98 -17.02
C GLY A 13 -4.58 30.13 -16.26
N LEU A 14 -5.85 30.21 -16.65
CA LEU A 14 -6.90 29.32 -16.18
C LEU A 14 -6.43 27.87 -16.38
N GLU A 15 -5.86 27.28 -15.35
CA GLU A 15 -5.46 25.87 -15.37
C GLU A 15 -6.74 25.06 -15.57
N LYS A 16 -6.82 24.38 -16.70
CA LYS A 16 -7.86 23.35 -16.90
C LYS A 16 -7.73 22.37 -15.75
N GLN A 17 -8.79 22.23 -14.98
CA GLN A 17 -8.81 21.22 -13.92
C GLN A 17 -8.42 19.87 -14.54
N PRO A 18 -7.56 19.11 -13.85
CA PRO A 18 -7.11 17.84 -14.38
C PRO A 18 -8.29 16.90 -14.62
N PRO A 19 -8.25 16.05 -15.64
CA PRO A 19 -9.38 15.21 -16.06
C PRO A 19 -9.93 14.29 -14.97
N TRP A 20 -9.18 14.09 -13.87
CA TRP A 20 -9.60 13.33 -12.70
C TRP A 20 -10.23 14.17 -11.57
N SER A 21 -10.38 15.48 -11.73
CA SER A 21 -10.91 16.37 -10.67
C SER A 21 -12.35 16.04 -10.23
N ALA A 22 -13.08 15.26 -11.01
CA ALA A 22 -14.44 14.80 -10.69
C ALA A 22 -14.48 13.42 -10.00
N MET A 23 -13.35 12.67 -9.95
CA MET A 23 -13.29 11.37 -9.32
C MET A 23 -12.94 11.49 -7.84
N LYS A 24 -13.59 10.69 -7.00
CA LYS A 24 -13.12 10.50 -5.63
C LYS A 24 -11.88 9.62 -5.65
N ILE A 25 -10.90 9.91 -4.80
CA ILE A 25 -9.64 9.19 -4.72
C ILE A 25 -9.41 8.79 -3.27
N PHE A 26 -9.18 7.50 -3.03
CA PHE A 26 -8.72 6.99 -1.75
C PHE A 26 -7.42 6.22 -1.95
N ASP A 27 -6.36 6.68 -1.31
CA ASP A 27 -5.05 6.04 -1.36
C ASP A 27 -4.94 4.99 -0.24
N VAL A 28 -4.85 3.71 -0.62
CA VAL A 28 -4.81 2.61 0.36
C VAL A 28 -3.42 2.35 0.93
N HIS A 29 -2.38 3.02 0.43
CA HIS A 29 -1.00 2.69 0.79
C HIS A 29 -0.13 3.94 0.95
N THR A 30 -0.06 4.46 2.15
CA THR A 30 0.83 5.56 2.51
C THR A 30 1.59 5.25 3.81
N HIS A 31 2.72 5.91 4.01
CA HIS A 31 3.53 5.77 5.21
C HIS A 31 3.78 7.13 5.86
N ILE A 32 3.52 7.19 7.16
CA ILE A 32 3.91 8.31 8.03
C ILE A 32 4.63 7.79 9.27
N PHE A 33 5.41 8.65 9.86
CA PHE A 33 6.23 8.36 11.04
C PHE A 33 5.95 9.43 12.12
N PRO A 34 6.19 9.12 13.41
CA PRO A 34 6.19 10.15 14.45
C PRO A 34 7.14 11.28 14.11
N GLU A 35 6.72 12.53 14.31
CA GLU A 35 7.44 13.74 13.89
C GLU A 35 8.90 13.76 14.37
N LYS A 36 9.15 13.25 15.59
CA LYS A 36 10.50 13.19 16.18
C LYS A 36 11.50 12.34 15.42
N ILE A 37 11.01 11.32 14.67
CA ILE A 37 11.86 10.37 13.97
C ILE A 37 11.67 10.41 12.44
N ALA A 38 10.68 11.10 11.93
CA ALA A 38 10.33 11.08 10.50
C ALA A 38 11.55 11.37 9.60
N ALA A 39 12.25 12.48 9.84
CA ALA A 39 13.40 12.87 9.02
C ALA A 39 14.53 11.85 9.07
N SER A 40 14.88 11.32 10.24
CA SER A 40 15.94 10.32 10.38
C SER A 40 15.54 8.97 9.79
N THR A 41 14.26 8.60 9.91
CA THR A 41 13.71 7.37 9.30
C THR A 41 13.77 7.45 7.79
N LEU A 42 13.30 8.56 7.19
CA LEU A 42 13.37 8.75 5.74
C LEU A 42 14.80 8.74 5.22
N ALA A 43 15.73 9.42 5.89
CA ALA A 43 17.14 9.41 5.52
C ALA A 43 17.74 7.99 5.57
N TYR A 44 17.43 7.22 6.61
CA TYR A 44 17.87 5.83 6.76
C TYR A 44 17.30 4.93 5.66
N LEU A 45 16.00 5.00 5.39
CA LEU A 45 15.34 4.17 4.39
C LEU A 45 15.81 4.54 2.97
N SER A 46 15.90 5.83 2.64
CA SER A 46 16.40 6.31 1.35
C SER A 46 17.82 5.81 1.06
N ALA A 47 18.72 5.91 2.05
CA ALA A 47 20.10 5.44 1.89
C ALA A 47 20.18 3.93 1.61
N ARG A 48 19.26 3.13 2.15
CA ARG A 48 19.18 1.68 1.90
C ARG A 48 18.49 1.34 0.56
N SER A 49 17.73 2.26 0.02
CA SER A 49 16.91 2.07 -1.18
C SER A 49 17.47 2.87 -2.36
N ALA A 50 18.76 2.72 -2.65
CA ALA A 50 19.47 3.37 -3.76
C ALA A 50 19.29 4.91 -3.79
N ASN A 51 19.16 5.55 -2.63
CA ASN A 51 18.90 6.98 -2.46
C ASN A 51 17.62 7.46 -3.16
N LEU A 52 16.56 6.66 -3.10
CA LEU A 52 15.24 7.07 -3.58
C LEU A 52 14.83 8.42 -2.97
N PRO A 53 14.33 9.34 -3.79
CA PRO A 53 13.80 10.61 -3.29
C PRO A 53 12.52 10.39 -2.48
N THR A 54 12.25 11.28 -1.56
CA THR A 54 10.96 11.36 -0.85
C THR A 54 10.19 12.59 -1.31
N PHE A 55 8.89 12.46 -1.49
CA PHE A 55 8.00 13.52 -1.99
C PHE A 55 7.19 14.18 -0.87
N THR A 56 7.18 13.57 0.32
CA THR A 56 6.65 14.17 1.55
C THR A 56 7.68 14.03 2.67
N LEU A 57 7.46 14.77 3.77
CA LEU A 57 8.31 14.70 4.95
C LEU A 57 8.02 13.47 5.84
N GLY A 58 7.15 12.56 5.40
CA GLY A 58 6.76 11.37 6.16
C GLY A 58 6.02 11.69 7.47
N THR A 59 5.43 12.86 7.60
CA THR A 59 4.60 13.25 8.75
C THR A 59 3.13 13.32 8.39
N SER A 60 2.24 13.14 9.37
CA SER A 60 0.79 13.21 9.16
C SER A 60 0.36 14.56 8.57
N ALA A 61 0.90 15.66 9.07
CA ALA A 61 0.57 17.01 8.61
C ALA A 61 1.00 17.26 7.17
N ASP A 62 2.19 16.77 6.79
CA ASP A 62 2.73 16.98 5.45
C ASP A 62 2.03 16.10 4.42
N LEU A 63 1.80 14.80 4.73
CA LEU A 63 0.99 13.93 3.88
C LEU A 63 -0.41 14.52 3.64
N ARG A 64 -1.08 14.99 4.71
CA ARG A 64 -2.40 15.64 4.59
C ARG A 64 -2.38 16.81 3.63
N ARG A 65 -1.35 17.67 3.70
CA ARG A 65 -1.20 18.84 2.81
C ARG A 65 -1.09 18.40 1.35
N HIS A 66 -0.25 17.41 1.06
CA HIS A 66 -0.06 16.87 -0.29
C HIS A 66 -1.30 16.14 -0.81
N ALA A 67 -1.95 15.32 0.01
CA ALA A 67 -3.15 14.59 -0.36
C ALA A 67 -4.31 15.54 -0.73
N ILE A 68 -4.54 16.57 0.08
CA ILE A 68 -5.56 17.60 -0.22
C ILE A 68 -5.22 18.35 -1.52
N ALA A 69 -3.96 18.73 -1.72
CA ALA A 69 -3.52 19.41 -2.94
C ALA A 69 -3.68 18.52 -4.19
N ALA A 70 -3.50 17.20 -4.07
CA ALA A 70 -3.72 16.23 -5.14
C ALA A 70 -5.20 15.82 -5.31
N GLY A 71 -6.12 16.35 -4.50
CA GLY A 71 -7.57 16.10 -4.62
C GLY A 71 -8.05 14.80 -3.99
N TYR A 72 -7.29 14.20 -3.07
CA TYR A 72 -7.68 12.97 -2.39
C TYR A 72 -8.85 13.20 -1.44
N ALA A 73 -9.81 12.28 -1.48
CA ALA A 73 -10.91 12.23 -0.52
C ALA A 73 -10.50 11.57 0.81
N GLY A 74 -9.49 10.68 0.77
CA GLY A 74 -8.94 10.04 1.96
C GLY A 74 -7.72 9.19 1.65
N TRP A 75 -7.06 8.70 2.70
CA TRP A 75 -5.87 7.85 2.59
C TRP A 75 -5.71 6.94 3.80
N MET A 76 -4.92 5.86 3.62
CA MET A 76 -4.62 4.84 4.62
C MET A 76 -3.15 4.88 5.00
N ASN A 77 -2.85 5.09 6.27
CA ASN A 77 -1.51 4.90 6.81
C ASN A 77 -1.23 3.41 7.05
N CYS A 78 -0.07 2.93 6.61
CA CYS A 78 0.36 1.54 6.66
C CYS A 78 1.60 1.38 7.56
N PRO A 79 1.48 1.41 8.89
CA PRO A 79 2.63 1.26 9.79
C PRO A 79 3.21 -0.15 9.73
N VAL A 80 4.53 -0.26 9.77
CA VAL A 80 5.23 -1.55 9.82
C VAL A 80 5.85 -1.75 11.19
N VAL A 81 5.50 -2.83 11.86
CA VAL A 81 6.14 -3.27 13.11
C VAL A 81 7.39 -4.07 12.75
N THR A 82 8.57 -3.48 12.89
CA THR A 82 9.83 -4.06 12.43
C THR A 82 10.61 -4.84 13.50
N LYS A 83 10.13 -4.83 14.73
CA LYS A 83 10.74 -5.59 15.85
C LYS A 83 9.67 -6.18 16.77
N PRO A 84 9.90 -7.36 17.34
CA PRO A 84 9.03 -7.92 18.36
C PRO A 84 8.81 -6.95 19.54
N GLY A 85 7.61 -6.97 20.10
CA GLY A 85 7.23 -6.13 21.25
C GLY A 85 6.91 -4.66 20.92
N GLN A 86 7.03 -4.22 19.67
CA GLN A 86 6.68 -2.86 19.26
C GLN A 86 5.19 -2.66 18.94
N ALA A 87 4.45 -3.74 18.71
CA ALA A 87 3.08 -3.68 18.21
C ALA A 87 2.18 -2.77 19.05
N ALA A 88 2.22 -2.89 20.39
CA ALA A 88 1.38 -2.09 21.28
C ALA A 88 1.59 -0.57 21.10
N SER A 89 2.83 -0.12 21.01
CA SER A 89 3.16 1.31 20.87
C SER A 89 2.85 1.84 19.48
N VAL A 90 3.12 1.05 18.43
CA VAL A 90 2.84 1.40 17.05
C VAL A 90 1.34 1.47 16.82
N ASN A 91 0.57 0.50 17.31
CA ASN A 91 -0.87 0.45 17.14
C ASN A 91 -1.59 1.57 17.92
N ALA A 92 -1.15 1.89 19.15
CA ALA A 92 -1.68 3.02 19.90
C ALA A 92 -1.40 4.36 19.19
N TRP A 93 -0.20 4.53 18.62
CA TRP A 93 0.15 5.72 17.86
C TRP A 93 -0.68 5.83 16.57
N ALA A 94 -0.90 4.73 15.87
CA ALA A 94 -1.73 4.66 14.67
C ALA A 94 -3.19 4.97 14.98
N ALA A 95 -3.76 4.39 16.04
CA ALA A 95 -5.12 4.60 16.47
C ALA A 95 -5.42 6.08 16.83
N ALA A 96 -4.46 6.77 17.45
CA ALA A 96 -4.59 8.19 17.75
C ALA A 96 -4.69 9.10 16.48
N ARG A 97 -4.44 8.54 15.29
CA ARG A 97 -4.48 9.22 13.98
C ARG A 97 -5.51 8.63 13.03
N ASN A 98 -6.19 7.56 13.46
CA ASN A 98 -7.19 6.85 12.67
C ASN A 98 -8.53 7.59 12.71
N GLN A 99 -8.64 8.65 11.93
CA GLN A 99 -9.85 9.44 11.80
C GLN A 99 -9.97 9.97 10.38
N TRP A 100 -11.14 9.75 9.76
CA TRP A 100 -11.44 10.26 8.42
C TRP A 100 -10.99 11.72 8.23
N PRO A 101 -10.33 12.08 7.11
CA PRO A 101 -10.05 11.26 5.92
C PRO A 101 -8.75 10.43 6.02
N ALA A 102 -8.01 10.50 7.14
CA ALA A 102 -6.79 9.74 7.39
C ALA A 102 -7.12 8.49 8.21
N LEU A 103 -7.21 7.35 7.56
CA LEU A 103 -7.39 6.06 8.22
C LEU A 103 -6.04 5.38 8.47
N SER A 104 -6.01 4.34 9.31
CA SER A 104 -4.78 3.60 9.58
C SER A 104 -5.04 2.11 9.75
N LEU A 105 -4.13 1.32 9.19
CA LEU A 105 -3.95 -0.07 9.58
C LEU A 105 -3.18 -0.15 10.91
N GLY A 106 -3.16 -1.32 11.53
CA GLY A 106 -2.25 -1.69 12.59
C GLY A 106 -1.10 -2.54 12.07
N GLY A 107 -0.22 -2.97 12.97
CA GLY A 107 0.88 -3.87 12.66
C GLY A 107 1.05 -4.94 13.74
N VAL A 108 1.55 -6.10 13.29
CA VAL A 108 1.92 -7.26 14.11
C VAL A 108 3.33 -7.68 13.71
N HIS A 109 4.17 -8.09 14.63
CA HIS A 109 5.43 -8.75 14.29
C HIS A 109 5.25 -10.27 14.38
N PRO A 110 5.74 -11.06 13.40
CA PRO A 110 5.60 -12.52 13.40
C PRO A 110 6.23 -13.23 14.61
N GLU A 111 7.08 -12.55 15.36
CA GLU A 111 7.75 -13.04 16.57
C GLU A 111 7.17 -12.44 17.86
N ASP A 112 6.04 -11.73 17.81
CA ASP A 112 5.34 -11.33 19.04
C ASP A 112 4.84 -12.58 19.78
N GLU A 113 4.93 -12.58 21.12
CA GLU A 113 4.58 -13.74 21.95
C GLU A 113 3.08 -14.09 21.91
N ASP A 114 2.22 -13.07 21.77
CA ASP A 114 0.76 -13.20 21.72
C ASP A 114 0.21 -12.60 20.42
N LEU A 115 0.38 -13.33 19.31
CA LEU A 115 -0.08 -12.91 18.01
C LEU A 115 -1.58 -12.65 17.93
N GLU A 116 -2.37 -13.53 18.55
CA GLU A 116 -3.83 -13.40 18.56
C GLU A 116 -4.29 -12.19 19.39
N GLY A 117 -3.66 -11.97 20.55
CA GLY A 117 -3.94 -10.80 21.40
C GLY A 117 -3.61 -9.49 20.70
N VAL A 118 -2.50 -9.42 19.95
CA VAL A 118 -2.13 -8.24 19.17
C VAL A 118 -3.17 -7.97 18.07
N VAL A 119 -3.63 -9.00 17.34
CA VAL A 119 -4.66 -8.83 16.30
C VAL A 119 -5.99 -8.39 16.91
N ARG A 120 -6.40 -8.96 18.06
CA ARG A 120 -7.60 -8.49 18.80
C ARG A 120 -7.46 -7.02 19.22
N GLN A 121 -6.29 -6.63 19.74
CA GLN A 121 -6.02 -5.24 20.11
C GLN A 121 -6.18 -4.28 18.91
N ILE A 122 -5.71 -4.66 17.72
CA ILE A 122 -5.88 -3.86 16.49
C ILE A 122 -7.37 -3.60 16.23
N ARG A 123 -8.20 -4.64 16.30
CA ARG A 123 -9.65 -4.52 16.15
C ARG A 123 -10.25 -3.62 17.23
N ASP A 124 -9.87 -3.81 18.50
CA ASP A 124 -10.44 -3.08 19.64
C ASP A 124 -10.04 -1.59 19.64
N LEU A 125 -8.90 -1.27 19.04
CA LEU A 125 -8.47 0.11 18.76
C LEU A 125 -9.18 0.75 17.55
N GLY A 126 -10.04 0.01 16.85
CA GLY A 126 -10.76 0.48 15.68
C GLY A 126 -9.88 0.68 14.44
N LEU A 127 -8.70 0.07 14.40
CA LEU A 127 -7.82 0.13 13.22
C LEU A 127 -8.42 -0.67 12.05
N CYS A 128 -8.15 -0.22 10.83
CA CYS A 128 -8.86 -0.65 9.63
C CYS A 128 -8.36 -1.97 9.02
N GLY A 129 -7.43 -2.66 9.65
CA GLY A 129 -6.81 -3.89 9.17
C GLY A 129 -5.37 -4.01 9.63
N VAL A 130 -4.56 -4.85 8.98
CA VAL A 130 -3.18 -5.13 9.40
C VAL A 130 -2.21 -4.97 8.23
N LYS A 131 -1.10 -4.26 8.44
CA LYS A 131 0.02 -4.14 7.48
C LYS A 131 1.13 -5.13 7.81
N PHE A 132 1.65 -5.79 6.76
CA PHE A 132 2.84 -6.64 6.84
C PHE A 132 3.88 -6.24 5.80
N HIS A 133 5.13 -6.49 6.14
CA HIS A 133 6.26 -6.32 5.23
C HIS A 133 7.24 -7.51 5.39
N PRO A 134 7.05 -8.59 4.64
CA PRO A 134 7.82 -9.83 4.80
C PRO A 134 9.34 -9.64 4.83
N GLU A 135 9.87 -8.72 4.02
CA GLU A 135 11.31 -8.47 3.98
C GLU A 135 11.83 -7.80 5.27
N TYR A 136 11.12 -6.77 5.78
CA TYR A 136 11.49 -6.11 7.04
C TYR A 136 11.25 -6.97 8.29
N GLN A 137 10.31 -7.90 8.21
CA GLN A 137 9.88 -8.76 9.32
C GLN A 137 10.44 -10.18 9.23
N ALA A 138 11.23 -10.47 8.18
CA ALA A 138 11.93 -11.73 7.92
C ALA A 138 11.03 -12.99 8.04
N PHE A 139 9.91 -13.01 7.28
CA PHE A 139 9.01 -14.16 7.28
C PHE A 139 8.38 -14.42 5.92
N GLY A 140 8.08 -15.68 5.64
CA GLY A 140 7.23 -16.09 4.53
C GLY A 140 5.77 -16.24 4.97
N VAL A 141 4.83 -15.82 4.15
CA VAL A 141 3.39 -15.80 4.50
C VAL A 141 2.78 -17.19 4.72
N LEU A 142 3.45 -18.25 4.28
CA LEU A 142 3.02 -19.65 4.46
C LEU A 142 3.71 -20.34 5.65
N GLU A 143 4.55 -19.64 6.40
CA GLU A 143 5.18 -20.22 7.58
C GLU A 143 4.14 -20.61 8.65
N PRO A 144 4.25 -21.78 9.27
CA PRO A 144 3.26 -22.21 10.29
C PRO A 144 3.12 -21.24 11.47
N ARG A 145 4.20 -20.51 11.82
CA ARG A 145 4.19 -19.58 12.97
C ARG A 145 3.27 -18.37 12.76
N VAL A 146 2.98 -17.99 11.49
CA VAL A 146 2.11 -16.84 11.19
C VAL A 146 0.66 -17.26 10.89
N GLU A 147 0.37 -18.54 10.80
CA GLU A 147 -0.98 -19.07 10.58
C GLU A 147 -2.04 -18.53 11.57
N PRO A 148 -1.74 -18.38 12.90
CA PRO A 148 -2.67 -17.77 13.83
C PRO A 148 -3.09 -16.35 13.46
N ILE A 149 -2.19 -15.58 12.83
CA ILE A 149 -2.49 -14.20 12.38
C ILE A 149 -3.56 -14.21 11.30
N TRP A 150 -3.38 -15.05 10.27
CA TRP A 150 -4.31 -15.11 9.14
C TRP A 150 -5.69 -15.57 9.58
N ARG A 151 -5.75 -16.63 10.37
CA ARG A 151 -6.99 -17.12 10.96
C ARG A 151 -7.70 -16.06 11.78
N MET A 152 -6.98 -15.35 12.64
CA MET A 152 -7.56 -14.31 13.48
C MET A 152 -8.02 -13.09 12.67
N CYS A 153 -7.27 -12.68 11.64
CA CYS A 153 -7.70 -11.60 10.74
C CYS A 153 -8.96 -11.99 9.96
N GLU A 154 -9.06 -13.25 9.50
CA GLU A 154 -10.25 -13.77 8.81
C GLU A 154 -11.46 -13.79 9.76
N GLU A 155 -11.33 -14.35 10.97
CA GLU A 155 -12.39 -14.40 11.99
C GLU A 155 -12.91 -13.01 12.40
N LEU A 156 -12.01 -12.03 12.50
CA LEU A 156 -12.35 -10.67 12.89
C LEU A 156 -12.70 -9.76 11.70
N SER A 157 -12.70 -10.30 10.48
CA SER A 157 -12.94 -9.55 9.24
C SER A 157 -11.99 -8.33 9.09
N LEU A 158 -10.74 -8.48 9.50
CA LEU A 158 -9.69 -7.47 9.36
C LEU A 158 -8.94 -7.69 8.04
N PRO A 159 -9.03 -6.78 7.07
CA PRO A 159 -8.22 -6.84 5.87
C PRO A 159 -6.72 -6.85 6.19
N VAL A 160 -5.94 -7.55 5.38
CA VAL A 160 -4.48 -7.52 5.48
C VAL A 160 -3.88 -6.89 4.23
N LEU A 161 -2.94 -5.94 4.39
CA LEU A 161 -2.16 -5.37 3.32
C LEU A 161 -0.71 -5.83 3.47
N ILE A 162 -0.21 -6.57 2.49
CA ILE A 162 1.09 -7.22 2.53
C ILE A 162 1.95 -6.65 1.40
N HIS A 163 3.20 -6.26 1.70
CA HIS A 163 4.20 -5.92 0.69
C HIS A 163 4.37 -7.08 -0.29
N GLY A 164 4.39 -6.82 -1.58
CA GLY A 164 4.49 -7.81 -2.65
C GLY A 164 5.76 -7.66 -3.51
N GLY A 165 6.42 -8.79 -3.76
CA GLY A 165 7.58 -8.85 -4.64
C GLY A 165 8.92 -8.52 -3.97
N GLN A 166 9.86 -8.07 -4.77
CA GLN A 166 11.18 -7.65 -4.30
C GLN A 166 11.06 -6.33 -3.52
N ASP A 167 12.07 -6.03 -2.72
CA ASP A 167 12.24 -4.72 -2.09
C ASP A 167 13.63 -4.16 -2.41
N ILE A 168 13.69 -2.89 -2.80
CA ILE A 168 14.93 -2.24 -3.25
C ILE A 168 16.01 -2.14 -2.15
N GLY A 169 15.59 -2.18 -0.87
CA GLY A 169 16.49 -2.15 0.29
C GLY A 169 17.08 -3.51 0.68
N PHE A 170 16.70 -4.59 -0.03
CA PHE A 170 17.10 -5.96 0.31
C PHE A 170 17.76 -6.70 -0.85
N GLN A 171 18.45 -7.78 -0.52
CA GLN A 171 19.05 -8.70 -1.49
C GLN A 171 18.33 -10.05 -1.42
N PRO A 172 18.27 -10.80 -2.55
CA PRO A 172 17.70 -12.14 -2.54
C PRO A 172 18.42 -13.08 -1.54
N PRO A 173 17.73 -14.11 -1.02
CA PRO A 173 16.39 -14.53 -1.40
C PRO A 173 15.28 -13.66 -0.78
N PHE A 174 14.20 -13.40 -1.56
CA PHE A 174 13.05 -12.63 -1.09
C PHE A 174 11.98 -13.55 -0.51
N HIS A 175 11.23 -13.03 0.50
CA HIS A 175 10.14 -13.74 1.18
C HIS A 175 8.79 -13.58 0.48
N SER A 176 8.65 -12.49 -0.32
CA SER A 176 7.39 -12.06 -0.94
C SER A 176 7.24 -12.60 -2.36
N ARG A 177 6.56 -13.72 -2.55
CA ARG A 177 6.39 -14.34 -3.88
C ARG A 177 4.92 -14.44 -4.26
N PRO A 178 4.53 -14.08 -5.51
CA PRO A 178 3.14 -14.12 -5.98
C PRO A 178 2.43 -15.46 -5.74
N ARG A 179 3.09 -16.58 -6.00
CA ARG A 179 2.55 -17.92 -5.77
C ARG A 179 2.19 -18.22 -4.31
N ASP A 180 2.94 -17.65 -3.36
CA ASP A 180 2.69 -17.87 -1.93
C ASP A 180 1.43 -17.11 -1.48
N TYR A 181 1.16 -15.94 -2.05
CA TYR A 181 -0.09 -15.20 -1.85
C TYR A 181 -1.31 -15.90 -2.46
N ALA A 182 -1.14 -16.51 -3.64
CA ALA A 182 -2.18 -17.33 -4.25
C ALA A 182 -2.55 -18.51 -3.34
N GLU A 183 -1.57 -19.18 -2.75
CA GLU A 183 -1.80 -20.27 -1.81
C GLU A 183 -2.41 -19.78 -0.48
N LEU A 184 -1.96 -18.63 0.05
CA LEU A 184 -2.55 -18.00 1.23
C LEU A 184 -4.05 -17.72 1.00
N SER A 185 -4.41 -17.14 -0.14
CA SER A 185 -5.82 -16.85 -0.46
C SER A 185 -6.68 -18.11 -0.61
N ARG A 186 -6.07 -19.22 -1.01
CA ARG A 186 -6.75 -20.51 -1.09
C ARG A 186 -7.01 -21.12 0.30
N ARG A 187 -6.09 -20.91 1.25
CA ARG A 187 -6.22 -21.41 2.63
C ARG A 187 -7.22 -20.57 3.43
N HIS A 188 -7.28 -19.28 3.17
CA HIS A 188 -8.12 -18.31 3.88
C HIS A 188 -9.08 -17.59 2.91
N PRO A 189 -10.11 -18.30 2.38
CA PRO A 189 -11.00 -17.75 1.36
C PRO A 189 -11.88 -16.57 1.83
N GLY A 190 -12.08 -16.44 3.13
CA GLY A 190 -12.82 -15.32 3.76
C GLY A 190 -11.94 -14.11 4.11
N LEU A 191 -10.61 -14.26 4.07
CA LEU A 191 -9.69 -13.17 4.36
C LEU A 191 -9.58 -12.20 3.19
N VAL A 192 -9.80 -10.92 3.45
CA VAL A 192 -9.49 -9.86 2.47
C VAL A 192 -7.98 -9.62 2.47
N ILE A 193 -7.32 -10.08 1.41
CA ILE A 193 -5.87 -9.96 1.22
C ILE A 193 -5.59 -8.92 0.14
N ILE A 194 -4.80 -7.91 0.47
CA ILE A 194 -4.34 -6.87 -0.45
C ILE A 194 -2.84 -7.02 -0.60
N ILE A 195 -2.36 -7.24 -1.83
CA ILE A 195 -0.94 -7.35 -2.14
C ILE A 195 -0.47 -6.08 -2.81
N ALA A 196 0.50 -5.43 -2.18
CA ALA A 196 1.06 -4.17 -2.66
C ALA A 196 1.81 -4.32 -4.00
N HIS A 197 2.02 -3.18 -4.67
CA HIS A 197 2.88 -3.05 -5.84
C HIS A 197 2.42 -3.90 -7.03
N LEU A 198 1.12 -3.87 -7.28
CA LEU A 198 0.42 -4.66 -8.30
C LEU A 198 0.70 -6.18 -8.14
N GLY A 199 0.72 -6.63 -6.87
CA GLY A 199 0.89 -8.05 -6.53
C GLY A 199 2.33 -8.52 -6.41
N GLY A 200 3.34 -7.72 -6.82
CA GLY A 200 4.73 -8.15 -6.74
C GLY A 200 5.70 -7.24 -7.47
N TRP A 201 6.30 -6.27 -6.77
CA TRP A 201 7.27 -5.36 -7.36
C TRP A 201 8.43 -6.12 -8.04
N ARG A 202 8.67 -5.81 -9.33
CA ARG A 202 9.65 -6.50 -10.21
C ARG A 202 9.43 -8.00 -10.42
N ASN A 203 8.28 -8.54 -10.02
CA ASN A 203 7.89 -9.93 -10.25
C ASN A 203 6.57 -10.02 -11.03
N TRP A 204 6.26 -9.03 -11.88
CA TRP A 204 4.95 -8.93 -12.54
C TRP A 204 4.66 -10.06 -13.53
N ASP A 205 5.68 -10.71 -14.09
CA ASP A 205 5.48 -11.93 -14.90
C ASP A 205 4.96 -13.08 -14.04
N GLU A 206 5.50 -13.24 -12.81
CA GLU A 206 5.01 -14.22 -11.84
C GLU A 206 3.60 -13.85 -11.34
N VAL A 207 3.29 -12.54 -11.23
CA VAL A 207 1.93 -12.08 -10.90
C VAL A 207 0.96 -12.49 -12.00
N GLU A 208 1.28 -12.29 -13.29
CA GLU A 208 0.44 -12.72 -14.41
C GLU A 208 0.23 -14.25 -14.40
N GLN A 209 1.26 -15.02 -14.05
CA GLN A 209 1.21 -16.47 -14.04
C GLN A 209 0.45 -17.05 -12.84
N ASP A 210 0.71 -16.56 -11.63
CA ASP A 210 0.35 -17.23 -10.40
C ASP A 210 -0.80 -16.55 -9.64
N LEU A 211 -0.91 -15.20 -9.73
CA LEU A 211 -1.77 -14.41 -8.86
C LEU A 211 -3.00 -13.82 -9.57
N VAL A 212 -2.88 -13.52 -10.87
CA VAL A 212 -4.00 -12.98 -11.66
C VAL A 212 -5.22 -13.91 -11.60
N GLY A 213 -6.41 -13.33 -11.36
CA GLY A 213 -7.67 -14.06 -11.22
C GLY A 213 -7.90 -14.72 -9.86
N ARG A 214 -6.93 -14.67 -8.94
CA ARG A 214 -7.11 -15.22 -7.57
C ARG A 214 -7.98 -14.31 -6.71
N ASN A 215 -8.38 -14.82 -5.54
CA ASN A 215 -9.21 -14.06 -4.61
C ASN A 215 -8.36 -13.17 -3.70
N VAL A 216 -7.65 -12.22 -4.30
CA VAL A 216 -6.86 -11.19 -3.64
C VAL A 216 -7.16 -9.85 -4.28
N PHE A 217 -6.87 -8.76 -3.57
CA PHE A 217 -6.79 -7.42 -4.15
C PHE A 217 -5.33 -7.07 -4.42
N LEU A 218 -5.10 -6.22 -5.42
CA LEU A 218 -3.78 -5.66 -5.75
C LEU A 218 -3.83 -4.16 -5.54
N ASP A 219 -2.77 -3.52 -5.05
CA ASP A 219 -2.71 -2.05 -5.08
C ASP A 219 -1.72 -1.55 -6.15
N THR A 220 -1.93 -0.33 -6.63
CA THR A 220 -1.15 0.25 -7.73
C THR A 220 0.16 0.90 -7.29
N SER A 221 0.43 0.93 -5.98
CA SER A 221 1.56 1.66 -5.41
C SER A 221 2.88 1.26 -6.04
N PHE A 222 3.70 2.24 -6.37
CA PHE A 222 5.09 2.05 -6.80
C PHE A 222 5.27 1.07 -7.99
N ALA A 223 4.20 0.81 -8.79
CA ALA A 223 4.25 -0.14 -9.89
C ALA A 223 4.59 0.53 -11.23
N LEU A 224 3.72 1.44 -11.71
CA LEU A 224 3.85 2.03 -13.06
C LEU A 224 5.17 2.77 -13.29
N SER A 225 5.74 3.38 -12.27
CA SER A 225 7.03 4.10 -12.37
C SER A 225 8.21 3.16 -12.62
N PHE A 226 8.06 1.86 -12.36
CA PHE A 226 9.11 0.84 -12.49
C PHE A 226 8.84 -0.23 -13.55
N MET A 227 7.65 -0.24 -14.14
CA MET A 227 7.36 -1.11 -15.26
C MET A 227 7.99 -0.60 -16.55
N GLU A 228 8.78 -1.43 -17.22
CA GLU A 228 9.34 -1.15 -18.55
C GLU A 228 8.24 -1.16 -19.61
N ASP A 229 7.39 -2.19 -19.59
CA ASP A 229 6.21 -2.31 -20.44
C ASP A 229 4.93 -1.93 -19.65
N LYS A 230 4.50 -0.67 -19.77
CA LYS A 230 3.27 -0.20 -19.11
C LYS A 230 2.00 -0.90 -19.62
N SER A 231 2.04 -1.59 -20.76
CA SER A 231 0.91 -2.39 -21.23
C SER A 231 0.67 -3.62 -20.33
N GLN A 232 1.71 -4.09 -19.62
CA GLN A 232 1.58 -5.17 -18.64
C GLN A 232 0.67 -4.76 -17.46
N PHE A 233 0.75 -3.51 -17.00
CA PHE A 233 -0.18 -2.99 -16.00
C PHE A 233 -1.64 -3.16 -16.43
N VAL A 234 -1.96 -2.75 -17.65
CA VAL A 234 -3.32 -2.84 -18.19
C VAL A 234 -3.76 -4.30 -18.34
N ARG A 235 -2.85 -5.19 -18.78
CA ARG A 235 -3.14 -6.62 -18.88
C ARG A 235 -3.47 -7.22 -17.52
N ILE A 236 -2.63 -6.95 -16.50
CA ILE A 236 -2.85 -7.44 -15.13
C ILE A 236 -4.19 -6.93 -14.61
N VAL A 237 -4.46 -5.62 -14.68
CA VAL A 237 -5.72 -5.02 -14.21
C VAL A 237 -6.93 -5.68 -14.87
N ARG A 238 -6.92 -5.87 -16.18
CA ARG A 238 -8.07 -6.45 -16.90
C ARG A 238 -8.25 -7.94 -16.65
N GLN A 239 -7.17 -8.71 -16.64
CA GLN A 239 -7.24 -10.15 -16.42
C GLN A 239 -7.53 -10.50 -14.96
N HIS A 240 -7.05 -9.70 -14.01
CA HIS A 240 -7.35 -9.86 -12.59
C HIS A 240 -8.77 -9.39 -12.26
N GLY A 241 -9.25 -8.37 -12.96
CA GLY A 241 -10.49 -7.65 -12.75
C GLY A 241 -10.26 -6.32 -12.01
N ALA A 242 -10.59 -5.21 -12.66
CA ALA A 242 -10.42 -3.86 -12.09
C ALA A 242 -11.15 -3.70 -10.75
N ASN A 243 -12.22 -4.46 -10.53
CA ASN A 243 -12.97 -4.51 -9.27
C ASN A 243 -12.21 -5.15 -8.09
N LYS A 244 -10.98 -5.61 -8.31
CA LYS A 244 -10.05 -6.13 -7.29
C LYS A 244 -8.71 -5.38 -7.29
N VAL A 245 -8.64 -4.20 -7.92
CA VAL A 245 -7.45 -3.35 -7.90
C VAL A 245 -7.76 -2.07 -7.12
N LEU A 246 -6.84 -1.66 -6.27
CA LEU A 246 -6.95 -0.50 -5.38
C LEU A 246 -5.92 0.54 -5.77
N PHE A 247 -6.23 1.81 -5.62
CA PHE A 247 -5.25 2.87 -5.80
C PHE A 247 -4.38 3.03 -4.55
N GLY A 248 -3.07 3.01 -4.73
CA GLY A 248 -2.08 3.26 -3.69
C GLY A 248 -0.85 3.97 -4.26
N THR A 249 -0.14 4.73 -3.43
CA THR A 249 1.06 5.49 -3.85
C THR A 249 2.36 4.98 -3.26
N ASP A 250 2.32 4.36 -2.10
CA ASP A 250 3.52 4.13 -1.28
C ASP A 250 4.22 5.45 -0.85
N SER A 251 3.44 6.56 -0.73
CA SER A 251 3.99 7.80 -0.18
C SER A 251 4.72 7.53 1.15
N PRO A 252 5.93 8.06 1.36
CA PRO A 252 6.56 9.22 0.71
C PRO A 252 7.38 8.94 -0.55
N TRP A 253 7.43 7.70 -1.07
CA TRP A 253 8.34 7.29 -2.14
C TRP A 253 7.84 7.63 -3.55
N GLN A 254 6.57 7.99 -3.70
CA GLN A 254 5.99 8.45 -4.96
C GLN A 254 5.27 9.78 -4.75
N ASP A 255 5.32 10.67 -5.76
CA ASP A 255 4.51 11.89 -5.77
C ASP A 255 3.03 11.53 -5.94
N LEU A 256 2.17 12.14 -5.10
CA LEU A 256 0.75 11.82 -5.06
C LEU A 256 0.01 12.21 -6.34
N ALA A 257 0.35 13.36 -6.92
CA ALA A 257 -0.29 13.84 -8.14
C ALA A 257 0.21 13.06 -9.37
N GLU A 258 1.50 12.72 -9.42
CA GLU A 258 2.05 11.85 -10.47
C GLU A 258 1.41 10.47 -10.44
N ALA A 259 1.23 9.87 -9.26
CA ALA A 259 0.58 8.57 -9.14
C ALA A 259 -0.86 8.56 -9.71
N VAL A 260 -1.65 9.61 -9.42
CA VAL A 260 -2.98 9.77 -10.02
C VAL A 260 -2.89 9.91 -11.54
N SER A 261 -1.98 10.73 -12.03
CA SER A 261 -1.75 10.93 -13.46
C SER A 261 -1.35 9.63 -14.16
N ASP A 262 -0.43 8.87 -13.56
CA ASP A 262 0.06 7.60 -14.08
C ASP A 262 -1.08 6.59 -14.29
N VAL A 263 -1.93 6.37 -13.28
CA VAL A 263 -3.07 5.46 -13.39
C VAL A 263 -4.16 6.02 -14.30
N SER A 264 -4.46 7.32 -14.19
CA SER A 264 -5.51 7.97 -15.02
C SER A 264 -5.18 7.96 -16.50
N SER A 265 -3.90 8.01 -16.87
CA SER A 265 -3.45 8.00 -18.27
C SER A 265 -3.52 6.63 -18.93
N GLN A 266 -3.70 5.56 -18.15
CA GLN A 266 -3.78 4.22 -18.71
C GLN A 266 -5.08 4.05 -19.54
N PRO A 267 -5.06 3.24 -20.61
CA PRO A 267 -6.20 3.00 -21.47
C PRO A 267 -7.25 2.08 -20.80
N LEU A 268 -7.68 2.46 -19.60
CA LEU A 268 -8.76 1.85 -18.85
C LEU A 268 -10.06 2.65 -19.06
N SER A 269 -11.20 1.98 -18.99
CA SER A 269 -12.51 2.66 -19.04
C SER A 269 -12.73 3.52 -17.79
N GLN A 270 -13.66 4.45 -17.85
CA GLN A 270 -14.01 5.30 -16.72
C GLN A 270 -14.46 4.47 -15.50
N ALA A 271 -15.27 3.43 -15.73
CA ALA A 271 -15.72 2.53 -14.66
C ALA A 271 -14.56 1.77 -13.99
N GLU A 272 -13.60 1.26 -14.78
CA GLU A 272 -12.40 0.61 -14.23
C GLU A 272 -11.58 1.59 -13.37
N LYS A 273 -11.44 2.84 -13.79
CA LYS A 273 -10.76 3.89 -13.02
C LYS A 273 -11.49 4.24 -11.72
N GLU A 274 -12.82 4.39 -11.76
CA GLU A 274 -13.64 4.65 -10.59
C GLU A 274 -13.56 3.50 -9.58
N ASP A 275 -13.53 2.27 -10.06
CA ASP A 275 -13.32 1.10 -9.20
C ASP A 275 -11.97 1.15 -8.51
N ILE A 276 -10.89 1.40 -9.26
CA ILE A 276 -9.52 1.47 -8.73
C ILE A 276 -9.37 2.61 -7.74
N PHE A 277 -9.81 3.82 -8.10
CA PHE A 277 -9.58 5.01 -7.29
C PHE A 277 -10.46 5.09 -6.03
N TRP A 278 -11.66 4.46 -6.05
CA TRP A 278 -12.61 4.66 -4.97
C TRP A 278 -13.47 3.45 -4.62
N ASN A 279 -14.22 2.89 -5.57
CA ASN A 279 -15.32 1.97 -5.26
C ASN A 279 -14.85 0.71 -4.54
N ASN A 280 -13.68 0.18 -4.91
CA ASN A 280 -13.14 -1.02 -4.28
C ASN A 280 -12.76 -0.77 -2.82
N ALA A 281 -12.08 0.34 -2.54
CA ALA A 281 -11.73 0.74 -1.19
C ALA A 281 -12.99 1.01 -0.34
N ALA A 282 -13.96 1.76 -0.89
CA ALA A 282 -15.22 2.03 -0.22
C ALA A 282 -15.98 0.74 0.15
N ARG A 283 -15.93 -0.28 -0.72
CA ARG A 283 -16.55 -1.58 -0.47
C ARG A 283 -15.84 -2.37 0.64
N ILE A 284 -14.51 -2.33 0.71
CA ILE A 284 -13.73 -3.05 1.73
C ILE A 284 -13.93 -2.41 3.11
N TRP A 285 -13.86 -1.09 3.21
CA TRP A 285 -13.88 -0.37 4.50
C TRP A 285 -15.20 0.33 4.81
N ASN A 286 -16.19 0.23 3.92
CA ASN A 286 -17.57 0.70 4.11
C ASN A 286 -17.66 2.21 4.45
N PHE A 287 -17.07 3.08 3.61
CA PHE A 287 -17.13 4.54 3.75
C PHE A 287 -17.73 5.27 2.55
#